data_66b223fa5cd8debe4802b269eecceee0
#
_entry.id   66b223fa5cd8debe4802b269eecceee0
#
_cell.length_a   1.000
_cell.length_b   1.000
_cell.length_c   1.000
_cell.angle_alpha   90.00
_cell.angle_beta   90.00
_cell.angle_gamma   90.00
#
_symmetry.space_group_name_H-M   'P 1'
#
loop_
_entity.id
_entity.type
_entity.pdbx_description
1 polymer ?
#
loop_
_entity_poly.entity_id
_entity_poly.type
_entity_poly.pdbx_seq_one_letter_code
_entity_poly.pdbx_strand_id
1 'polypeptide(L)'
;MKKLLRTALALLLPVAAVLVVVYKVVNKAPSPELPQYEQVWQIFDEGGCLSCHSEDPEVPFYAKLPVAGKIIMKDIDSGYRAFDMTKFMEELNVDGDVNPVDLAKIEKVVLDDRMPMPKYYLVHWGSSLTAAKRQIVLDWVRSRRIAMYDDNLPENRNAEPVRPVDTYIEYDPAKAELGFDLFHDTRLSVDNPVSCASCHDLATAGVDNHQYSHGVNDLMGGVNAPTVFNAVYNFVQFWDG
;
A
#
# COMPACT_ATOMS: atom_id res chain seq x y z
N MET A 1 -9.05 34.49 41.53
CA MET A 1 -8.46 33.90 40.31
C MET A 1 -7.26 33.00 40.59
N LYS A 2 -6.16 33.45 41.21
CA LYS A 2 -4.93 32.61 41.42
C LYS A 2 -5.17 31.33 42.22
N LYS A 3 -6.04 31.29 43.25
CA LYS A 3 -6.37 30.06 44.00
C LYS A 3 -7.16 29.07 43.17
N LEU A 4 -8.16 29.49 42.41
CA LEU A 4 -8.93 28.60 41.51
C LEU A 4 -8.05 27.95 40.45
N LEU A 5 -7.13 28.74 39.86
CA LEU A 5 -6.19 28.23 38.85
C LEU A 5 -5.24 27.18 39.46
N ARG A 6 -4.74 27.39 40.66
CA ARG A 6 -3.88 26.41 41.37
C ARG A 6 -4.63 25.14 41.72
N THR A 7 -5.90 25.22 42.15
CA THR A 7 -6.72 24.05 42.44
C THR A 7 -7.05 23.27 41.16
N ALA A 8 -7.42 23.98 40.08
CA ALA A 8 -7.64 23.34 38.79
C ALA A 8 -6.39 22.64 38.26
N LEU A 9 -5.22 23.27 38.35
CA LEU A 9 -3.95 22.68 37.93
C LEU A 9 -3.58 21.45 38.78
N ALA A 10 -3.81 21.50 40.09
CA ALA A 10 -3.55 20.39 41.00
C ALA A 10 -4.43 19.16 40.73
N LEU A 11 -5.64 19.35 40.17
CA LEU A 11 -6.53 18.27 39.76
C LEU A 11 -6.22 17.74 38.34
N LEU A 12 -5.84 18.63 37.40
CA LEU A 12 -5.56 18.26 36.01
C LEU A 12 -4.25 17.51 35.84
N LEU A 13 -3.20 17.86 36.63
CA LEU A 13 -1.90 17.19 36.52
C LEU A 13 -1.94 15.69 36.79
N PRO A 14 -2.57 15.18 37.87
CA PRO A 14 -2.65 13.73 38.07
C PRO A 14 -3.50 13.02 37.01
N VAL A 15 -4.59 13.66 36.55
CA VAL A 15 -5.40 13.12 35.44
C VAL A 15 -4.56 13.01 34.18
N ALA A 16 -3.84 14.06 33.82
CA ALA A 16 -2.94 14.02 32.65
C ALA A 16 -1.84 12.96 32.81
N ALA A 17 -1.27 12.80 34.00
CA ALA A 17 -0.28 11.75 34.27
C ALA A 17 -0.87 10.35 34.08
N VAL A 18 -2.07 10.08 34.56
CA VAL A 18 -2.78 8.81 34.36
C VAL A 18 -3.03 8.56 32.87
N LEU A 19 -3.52 9.57 32.13
CA LEU A 19 -3.76 9.45 30.69
C LEU A 19 -2.47 9.13 29.92
N VAL A 20 -1.34 9.74 30.28
CA VAL A 20 -0.03 9.44 29.67
C VAL A 20 0.41 8.02 29.99
N VAL A 21 0.21 7.53 31.22
CA VAL A 21 0.53 6.14 31.57
C VAL A 21 -0.35 5.17 30.78
N VAL A 22 -1.65 5.38 30.75
CA VAL A 22 -2.59 4.57 29.96
C VAL A 22 -2.17 4.54 28.49
N TYR A 23 -1.91 5.72 27.90
CA TYR A 23 -1.46 5.81 26.51
C TYR A 23 -0.20 4.99 26.24
N LYS A 24 0.81 5.07 27.12
CA LYS A 24 2.05 4.29 26.99
C LYS A 24 1.82 2.79 27.13
N VAL A 25 0.91 2.37 27.99
CA VAL A 25 0.59 0.96 28.22
C VAL A 25 -0.12 0.36 27.01
N VAL A 26 -1.18 1.03 26.52
CA VAL A 26 -1.99 0.52 25.40
C VAL A 26 -1.28 0.62 24.03
N ASN A 27 -0.23 1.44 23.92
CA ASN A 27 0.56 1.58 22.70
C ASN A 27 1.97 0.98 22.83
N LYS A 28 2.19 0.07 23.77
CA LYS A 28 3.47 -0.62 23.91
C LYS A 28 3.78 -1.38 22.62
N ALA A 29 5.03 -1.38 22.20
CA ALA A 29 5.48 -2.19 21.08
C ALA A 29 5.42 -3.69 21.46
N PRO A 30 5.23 -4.58 20.48
CA PRO A 30 5.31 -6.03 20.66
C PRO A 30 6.60 -6.48 21.34
N SER A 31 6.60 -7.69 21.90
CA SER A 31 7.80 -8.25 22.50
C SER A 31 8.88 -8.47 21.43
N PRO A 32 10.15 -8.07 21.68
CA PRO A 32 11.26 -8.36 20.78
C PRO A 32 11.63 -9.85 20.70
N GLU A 33 11.06 -10.69 21.58
CA GLU A 33 11.24 -12.14 21.56
C GLU A 33 10.39 -12.83 20.51
N LEU A 34 9.33 -12.15 20.01
CA LEU A 34 8.49 -12.67 18.94
C LEU A 34 9.24 -12.61 17.59
N PRO A 35 8.97 -13.55 16.67
CA PRO A 35 9.39 -13.43 15.29
C PRO A 35 8.96 -12.08 14.69
N GLN A 36 9.77 -11.55 13.79
CA GLN A 36 9.52 -10.19 13.27
C GLN A 36 8.17 -10.07 12.55
N TYR A 37 7.76 -11.10 11.80
CA TYR A 37 6.45 -11.13 11.14
C TYR A 37 5.28 -11.11 12.15
N GLU A 38 5.40 -11.82 13.28
CA GLU A 38 4.39 -11.79 14.34
C GLU A 38 4.31 -10.42 15.02
N GLN A 39 5.46 -9.75 15.23
CA GLN A 39 5.47 -8.38 15.76
C GLN A 39 4.71 -7.43 14.82
N VAL A 40 4.92 -7.54 13.51
CA VAL A 40 4.24 -6.72 12.51
C VAL A 40 2.76 -7.07 12.44
N TRP A 41 2.43 -8.35 12.45
CA TRP A 41 1.04 -8.81 12.49
C TRP A 41 0.29 -8.22 13.70
N GLN A 42 0.88 -8.33 14.89
CA GLN A 42 0.31 -7.78 16.12
C GLN A 42 0.12 -6.25 16.04
N ILE A 43 1.06 -5.53 15.44
CA ILE A 43 0.95 -4.07 15.25
C ILE A 43 -0.27 -3.70 14.41
N PHE A 44 -0.54 -4.42 13.32
CA PHE A 44 -1.65 -4.12 12.42
C PHE A 44 -2.99 -4.64 12.97
N ASP A 45 -3.01 -5.78 13.64
CA ASP A 45 -4.19 -6.35 14.28
C ASP A 45 -4.66 -5.44 15.43
N GLU A 46 -3.79 -5.14 16.41
CA GLU A 46 -4.08 -4.19 17.50
C GLU A 46 -4.37 -2.78 17.00
N GLY A 47 -3.78 -2.39 15.86
CA GLY A 47 -4.03 -1.13 15.18
C GLY A 47 -5.42 -1.03 14.58
N GLY A 48 -6.11 -2.16 14.41
CA GLY A 48 -7.46 -2.24 13.83
C GLY A 48 -7.48 -1.91 12.33
N CYS A 49 -6.42 -2.23 11.59
CA CYS A 49 -6.28 -1.87 10.17
C CYS A 49 -7.38 -2.48 9.30
N LEU A 50 -7.76 -3.73 9.55
CA LEU A 50 -8.84 -4.43 8.84
C LEU A 50 -10.23 -3.81 9.02
N SER A 51 -10.43 -2.97 10.06
CA SER A 51 -11.70 -2.24 10.23
C SER A 51 -12.03 -1.27 9.09
N CYS A 52 -11.02 -0.89 8.27
CA CYS A 52 -11.22 -0.03 7.10
C CYS A 52 -10.60 -0.64 5.83
N HIS A 53 -9.74 -1.65 5.95
CA HIS A 53 -8.96 -2.21 4.86
C HIS A 53 -9.31 -3.68 4.59
N SER A 54 -10.59 -4.05 4.69
CA SER A 54 -11.11 -5.38 4.35
C SER A 54 -12.46 -5.28 3.65
N GLU A 55 -12.83 -6.34 2.93
CA GLU A 55 -14.14 -6.46 2.28
C GLU A 55 -15.28 -6.57 3.29
N ASP A 56 -15.05 -7.23 4.41
CA ASP A 56 -16.04 -7.45 5.48
C ASP A 56 -15.54 -6.86 6.82
N PRO A 57 -15.56 -5.51 6.96
CA PRO A 57 -15.04 -4.84 8.14
C PRO A 57 -16.01 -4.96 9.32
N GLU A 58 -15.48 -5.11 10.52
CA GLU A 58 -16.26 -5.00 11.75
C GLU A 58 -16.70 -3.55 11.99
N VAL A 59 -17.96 -3.26 11.66
CA VAL A 59 -18.51 -1.90 11.77
C VAL A 59 -18.95 -1.62 13.22
N PRO A 60 -18.38 -0.60 13.90
CA PRO A 60 -18.69 -0.31 15.27
C PRO A 60 -20.14 0.21 15.44
N PHE A 61 -20.73 -0.01 16.63
CA PHE A 61 -22.12 0.35 16.90
C PHE A 61 -22.43 1.84 16.66
N TYR A 62 -21.49 2.72 16.89
CA TYR A 62 -21.65 4.18 16.67
C TYR A 62 -21.67 4.58 15.19
N ALA A 63 -21.32 3.67 14.27
CA ALA A 63 -21.55 3.88 12.84
C ALA A 63 -23.04 3.91 12.46
N LYS A 64 -23.93 3.50 13.37
CA LYS A 64 -25.38 3.67 13.20
C LYS A 64 -25.87 5.12 13.43
N LEU A 65 -25.02 5.99 13.97
CA LEU A 65 -25.36 7.40 14.18
C LEU A 65 -25.33 8.15 12.84
N PRO A 66 -26.29 9.05 12.57
CA PRO A 66 -26.48 9.65 11.24
C PRO A 66 -25.25 10.40 10.67
N VAL A 67 -24.47 11.08 11.52
CA VAL A 67 -23.27 11.83 11.10
C VAL A 67 -22.02 10.93 11.13
N ALA A 68 -21.81 10.23 12.25
CA ALA A 68 -20.66 9.35 12.43
C ALA A 68 -20.66 8.23 11.38
N GLY A 69 -21.82 7.63 11.12
CA GLY A 69 -21.96 6.57 10.14
C GLY A 69 -21.52 6.96 8.74
N LYS A 70 -21.92 8.15 8.27
CA LYS A 70 -21.51 8.64 6.94
C LYS A 70 -19.99 8.80 6.81
N ILE A 71 -19.35 9.29 7.88
CA ILE A 71 -17.89 9.47 7.91
C ILE A 71 -17.19 8.11 7.92
N ILE A 72 -17.63 7.20 8.81
CA ILE A 72 -17.03 5.88 8.95
C ILE A 72 -17.17 5.05 7.68
N MET A 73 -18.38 4.99 7.10
CA MET A 73 -18.60 4.22 5.86
C MET A 73 -17.82 4.78 4.68
N LYS A 74 -17.63 6.10 4.59
CA LYS A 74 -16.75 6.72 3.60
C LYS A 74 -15.29 6.34 3.82
N ASP A 75 -14.83 6.30 5.08
CA ASP A 75 -13.46 5.94 5.39
C ASP A 75 -13.20 4.45 5.08
N ILE A 76 -14.15 3.57 5.38
CA ILE A 76 -14.11 2.14 5.05
C ILE A 76 -14.02 1.95 3.52
N ASP A 77 -14.94 2.54 2.76
CA ASP A 77 -14.92 2.43 1.29
C ASP A 77 -13.62 2.95 0.68
N SER A 78 -13.12 4.08 1.18
CA SER A 78 -11.87 4.66 0.72
C SER A 78 -10.65 3.82 1.12
N GLY A 79 -10.64 3.27 2.32
CA GLY A 79 -9.57 2.41 2.84
C GLY A 79 -9.48 1.10 2.05
N TYR A 80 -10.61 0.41 1.89
CA TYR A 80 -10.69 -0.84 1.14
C TYR A 80 -10.23 -0.67 -0.31
N ARG A 81 -10.73 0.36 -1.01
CA ARG A 81 -10.30 0.65 -2.40
C ARG A 81 -8.83 1.02 -2.53
N ALA A 82 -8.26 1.70 -1.54
CA ALA A 82 -6.85 2.06 -1.58
C ALA A 82 -5.94 0.86 -1.35
N PHE A 83 -6.31 -0.02 -0.45
CA PHE A 83 -5.54 -1.21 -0.10
C PHE A 83 -6.40 -2.21 0.67
N ASP A 84 -6.78 -3.32 0.04
CA ASP A 84 -7.33 -4.48 0.75
C ASP A 84 -6.18 -5.21 1.45
N MET A 85 -6.18 -5.19 2.78
CA MET A 85 -5.15 -5.81 3.61
C MET A 85 -5.49 -7.26 4.01
N THR A 86 -6.63 -7.81 3.60
CA THR A 86 -7.07 -9.15 4.03
C THR A 86 -6.02 -10.20 3.69
N LYS A 87 -5.68 -10.30 2.40
CA LYS A 87 -4.66 -11.24 1.92
C LYS A 87 -3.28 -10.98 2.54
N PHE A 88 -2.88 -9.72 2.63
CA PHE A 88 -1.63 -9.33 3.27
C PHE A 88 -1.55 -9.82 4.72
N MET A 89 -2.61 -9.66 5.52
CA MET A 89 -2.65 -10.12 6.90
C MET A 89 -2.64 -11.64 7.04
N GLU A 90 -3.28 -12.36 6.10
CA GLU A 90 -3.24 -13.81 6.03
C GLU A 90 -1.82 -14.32 5.74
N GLU A 91 -1.15 -13.78 4.73
CA GLU A 91 0.23 -14.10 4.36
C GLU A 91 1.20 -13.78 5.50
N LEU A 92 1.04 -12.62 6.12
CA LEU A 92 1.87 -12.18 7.25
C LEU A 92 1.72 -13.12 8.45
N ASN A 93 0.51 -13.61 8.76
CA ASN A 93 0.24 -14.49 9.90
C ASN A 93 0.98 -15.84 9.83
N VAL A 94 1.35 -16.28 8.65
CA VAL A 94 2.05 -17.57 8.41
C VAL A 94 3.49 -17.40 7.90
N ASP A 95 4.06 -16.20 8.01
CA ASP A 95 5.37 -15.84 7.42
C ASP A 95 5.45 -16.15 5.92
N GLY A 96 4.33 -15.92 5.22
CA GLY A 96 4.21 -16.14 3.78
C GLY A 96 4.92 -15.10 2.94
N ASP A 97 4.96 -15.35 1.64
CA ASP A 97 5.50 -14.40 0.66
C ASP A 97 4.53 -13.25 0.43
N VAL A 98 4.92 -12.06 0.86
CA VAL A 98 4.13 -10.84 0.73
C VAL A 98 4.42 -10.16 -0.61
N ASN A 99 3.37 -9.69 -1.28
CA ASN A 99 3.48 -8.98 -2.54
C ASN A 99 4.37 -7.72 -2.42
N PRO A 100 5.36 -7.50 -3.32
CA PRO A 100 6.21 -6.30 -3.31
C PRO A 100 5.44 -4.98 -3.35
N VAL A 101 4.27 -4.94 -4.00
CA VAL A 101 3.41 -3.75 -4.05
C VAL A 101 2.85 -3.43 -2.66
N ASP A 102 2.43 -4.45 -1.92
CA ASP A 102 1.89 -4.28 -0.58
C ASP A 102 2.98 -3.84 0.41
N LEU A 103 4.20 -4.39 0.29
CA LEU A 103 5.36 -3.89 1.04
C LEU A 103 5.62 -2.41 0.76
N ALA A 104 5.56 -1.98 -0.52
CA ALA A 104 5.77 -0.59 -0.89
C ALA A 104 4.66 0.34 -0.38
N LYS A 105 3.39 -0.08 -0.44
CA LYS A 105 2.25 0.67 0.12
C LYS A 105 2.41 0.88 1.64
N ILE A 106 2.77 -0.18 2.37
CA ILE A 106 2.98 -0.13 3.82
C ILE A 106 4.15 0.79 4.17
N GLU A 107 5.30 0.59 3.52
CA GLU A 107 6.47 1.43 3.74
C GLU A 107 6.15 2.91 3.54
N LYS A 108 5.51 3.24 2.42
CA LYS A 108 5.13 4.61 2.08
C LYS A 108 4.21 5.24 3.12
N VAL A 109 3.19 4.52 3.55
CA VAL A 109 2.21 5.00 4.54
C VAL A 109 2.85 5.21 5.91
N VAL A 110 3.74 4.30 6.32
CA VAL A 110 4.47 4.38 7.59
C VAL A 110 5.48 5.54 7.59
N LEU A 111 6.21 5.75 6.50
CA LEU A 111 7.14 6.87 6.34
C LEU A 111 6.43 8.23 6.33
N ASP A 112 5.30 8.33 5.63
CA ASP A 112 4.53 9.57 5.51
C ASP A 112 3.68 9.90 6.75
N ASP A 113 3.60 9.00 7.74
CA ASP A 113 2.75 9.15 8.93
C ASP A 113 1.25 9.40 8.60
N ARG A 114 0.74 8.75 7.55
CA ARG A 114 -0.63 8.97 7.06
C ARG A 114 -1.67 8.07 7.71
N MET A 115 -1.26 6.93 8.25
CA MET A 115 -2.13 5.96 8.91
C MET A 115 -1.56 5.57 10.28
N PRO A 116 -2.43 5.36 11.25
CA PRO A 116 -3.88 5.66 11.28
C PRO A 116 -4.17 7.16 11.20
N MET A 117 -5.33 7.52 10.60
CA MET A 117 -5.73 8.94 10.48
C MET A 117 -5.91 9.60 11.85
N PRO A 118 -5.60 10.91 12.00
CA PRO A 118 -5.72 11.60 13.30
C PRO A 118 -7.09 11.48 13.96
N LYS A 119 -8.19 11.50 13.20
CA LYS A 119 -9.55 11.32 13.71
C LYS A 119 -9.82 9.91 14.28
N TYR A 120 -9.11 8.89 13.82
CA TYR A 120 -9.22 7.54 14.32
C TYR A 120 -8.73 7.42 15.76
N TYR A 121 -7.66 8.13 16.11
CA TYR A 121 -7.12 8.14 17.47
C TYR A 121 -8.09 8.71 18.53
N LEU A 122 -9.09 9.51 18.13
CA LEU A 122 -10.05 10.08 19.09
C LEU A 122 -10.85 8.99 19.81
N VAL A 123 -11.08 7.86 19.17
CA VAL A 123 -11.87 6.73 19.70
C VAL A 123 -11.06 5.44 19.83
N HIS A 124 -9.86 5.36 19.23
CA HIS A 124 -9.00 4.18 19.22
C HIS A 124 -7.61 4.49 19.78
N TRP A 125 -7.53 4.73 21.08
CA TRP A 125 -6.31 5.17 21.75
C TRP A 125 -5.14 4.17 21.67
N GLY A 126 -5.44 2.88 21.51
CA GLY A 126 -4.44 1.80 21.38
C GLY A 126 -3.87 1.62 19.97
N SER A 127 -4.41 2.30 18.97
CA SER A 127 -4.02 2.11 17.56
C SER A 127 -2.84 2.97 17.11
N SER A 128 -2.15 3.66 18.03
CA SER A 128 -1.05 4.54 17.66
C SER A 128 0.15 3.77 17.11
N LEU A 129 0.57 4.14 15.91
CA LEU A 129 1.79 3.66 15.30
C LEU A 129 2.98 4.47 15.86
N THR A 130 3.41 4.13 17.09
CA THR A 130 4.52 4.82 17.76
C THR A 130 5.82 4.68 16.98
N ALA A 131 6.83 5.52 17.28
CA ALA A 131 8.14 5.43 16.62
C ALA A 131 8.76 4.02 16.71
N ALA A 132 8.60 3.33 17.84
CA ALA A 132 9.07 1.96 18.01
C ALA A 132 8.31 0.96 17.11
N LYS A 133 6.97 1.06 17.04
CA LYS A 133 6.15 0.23 16.16
C LYS A 133 6.49 0.48 14.67
N ARG A 134 6.70 1.75 14.28
CA ARG A 134 7.11 2.11 12.91
C ARG A 134 8.45 1.48 12.54
N GLN A 135 9.44 1.57 13.44
CA GLN A 135 10.75 1.00 13.19
C GLN A 135 10.67 -0.51 12.97
N ILE A 136 9.88 -1.24 13.76
CA ILE A 136 9.65 -2.68 13.60
C ILE A 136 9.10 -2.98 12.20
N VAL A 137 8.08 -2.23 11.76
CA VAL A 137 7.47 -2.43 10.44
C VAL A 137 8.47 -2.13 9.31
N LEU A 138 9.21 -1.03 9.39
CA LEU A 138 10.20 -0.66 8.38
C LEU A 138 11.37 -1.65 8.30
N ASP A 139 11.86 -2.13 9.43
CA ASP A 139 12.92 -3.14 9.48
C ASP A 139 12.44 -4.47 8.89
N TRP A 140 11.19 -4.84 9.16
CA TRP A 140 10.58 -6.03 8.56
C TRP A 140 10.43 -5.87 7.03
N VAL A 141 9.89 -4.76 6.54
CA VAL A 141 9.76 -4.48 5.10
C VAL A 141 11.13 -4.60 4.42
N ARG A 142 12.17 -4.01 5.04
CA ARG A 142 13.52 -4.09 4.53
C ARG A 142 14.04 -5.54 4.48
N SER A 143 13.84 -6.31 5.54
CA SER A 143 14.30 -7.71 5.61
C SER A 143 13.59 -8.58 4.56
N ARG A 144 12.28 -8.39 4.35
CA ARG A 144 11.52 -9.11 3.31
C ARG A 144 12.02 -8.76 1.92
N ARG A 145 12.27 -7.48 1.65
CA ARG A 145 12.78 -7.01 0.36
C ARG A 145 14.16 -7.59 0.05
N ILE A 146 15.07 -7.63 1.03
CA ILE A 146 16.38 -8.28 0.88
C ILE A 146 16.21 -9.77 0.53
N ALA A 147 15.33 -10.48 1.25
CA ALA A 147 15.08 -11.90 0.98
C ALA A 147 14.47 -12.16 -0.42
N MET A 148 13.62 -11.25 -0.91
CA MET A 148 13.00 -11.38 -2.23
C MET A 148 13.94 -11.07 -3.39
N TYR A 149 14.96 -10.22 -3.17
CA TYR A 149 15.88 -9.73 -4.21
C TYR A 149 17.27 -10.36 -4.08
N ASP A 150 17.36 -11.59 -3.59
CA ASP A 150 18.62 -12.32 -3.44
C ASP A 150 19.18 -12.74 -4.81
N ASP A 151 19.83 -11.80 -5.46
CA ASP A 151 20.41 -11.89 -6.80
C ASP A 151 21.92 -11.51 -6.83
N ASN A 152 22.60 -11.70 -5.71
CA ASN A 152 24.01 -11.36 -5.51
C ASN A 152 24.35 -9.87 -5.61
N LEU A 153 23.35 -9.00 -5.54
CA LEU A 153 23.57 -7.56 -5.46
C LEU A 153 24.05 -7.15 -4.05
N PRO A 154 24.78 -6.02 -3.94
CA PRO A 154 25.12 -5.48 -2.62
C PRO A 154 23.87 -5.29 -1.76
N GLU A 155 23.95 -5.67 -0.49
CA GLU A 155 22.84 -5.65 0.47
C GLU A 155 22.08 -4.31 0.53
N ASN A 156 22.81 -3.20 0.40
CA ASN A 156 22.21 -1.86 0.37
C ASN A 156 21.30 -1.62 -0.85
N ARG A 157 21.54 -2.31 -1.96
CA ARG A 157 20.70 -2.23 -3.17
C ARG A 157 19.49 -3.14 -3.08
N ASN A 158 19.62 -4.31 -2.46
CA ASN A 158 18.51 -5.22 -2.24
C ASN A 158 17.43 -4.62 -1.32
N ALA A 159 17.78 -3.63 -0.50
CA ALA A 159 16.84 -2.91 0.36
C ALA A 159 16.09 -1.77 -0.35
N GLU A 160 16.39 -1.49 -1.61
CA GLU A 160 15.71 -0.45 -2.40
C GLU A 160 14.26 -0.83 -2.71
N PRO A 161 13.31 0.14 -2.77
CA PRO A 161 11.91 -0.15 -3.11
C PRO A 161 11.72 -0.67 -4.53
N VAL A 162 12.65 -0.41 -5.42
CA VAL A 162 12.60 -0.86 -6.82
C VAL A 162 13.56 -2.03 -7.01
N ARG A 163 13.02 -3.16 -7.46
CA ARG A 163 13.82 -4.34 -7.78
C ARG A 163 14.81 -4.00 -8.90
N PRO A 164 16.10 -4.39 -8.78
CA PRO A 164 17.03 -4.33 -9.89
C PRO A 164 16.53 -5.16 -11.08
N VAL A 165 16.74 -4.63 -12.27
CA VAL A 165 16.33 -5.32 -13.51
C VAL A 165 17.28 -6.46 -13.79
N ASP A 166 16.75 -7.65 -14.05
CA ASP A 166 17.54 -8.82 -14.45
C ASP A 166 18.24 -8.57 -15.80
N THR A 167 19.45 -9.07 -15.94
CA THR A 167 20.21 -8.93 -17.20
C THR A 167 19.70 -9.87 -18.30
N TYR A 168 18.94 -10.88 -17.93
CA TYR A 168 18.33 -11.84 -18.82
C TYR A 168 17.00 -12.35 -18.26
N ILE A 169 16.02 -12.45 -19.15
CA ILE A 169 14.71 -13.05 -18.84
C ILE A 169 14.58 -14.32 -19.67
N GLU A 170 14.30 -15.44 -19.01
CA GLU A 170 13.91 -16.65 -19.70
C GLU A 170 12.52 -16.49 -20.31
N TYR A 171 12.38 -16.76 -21.60
CA TYR A 171 11.11 -16.64 -22.31
C TYR A 171 10.90 -17.78 -23.31
N ASP A 172 9.66 -18.08 -23.63
CA ASP A 172 9.27 -19.02 -24.68
C ASP A 172 9.25 -18.28 -26.02
N PRO A 173 10.16 -18.63 -26.99
CA PRO A 173 10.22 -17.96 -28.27
C PRO A 173 8.92 -18.02 -29.09
N ALA A 174 8.19 -19.13 -29.02
CA ALA A 174 6.94 -19.31 -29.78
C ALA A 174 5.83 -18.38 -29.19
N LYS A 175 5.79 -18.24 -27.87
CA LYS A 175 4.88 -17.27 -27.23
C LYS A 175 5.26 -15.83 -27.52
N ALA A 176 6.55 -15.53 -27.58
CA ALA A 176 7.03 -14.19 -27.94
C ALA A 176 6.66 -13.81 -29.37
N GLU A 177 6.81 -14.74 -30.32
CA GLU A 177 6.40 -14.54 -31.72
C GLU A 177 4.89 -14.32 -31.84
N LEU A 178 4.08 -15.17 -31.20
CA LEU A 178 2.63 -14.98 -31.13
C LEU A 178 2.25 -13.63 -30.49
N GLY A 179 2.94 -13.25 -29.42
CA GLY A 179 2.75 -11.97 -28.74
C GLY A 179 3.05 -10.78 -29.66
N PHE A 180 4.11 -10.87 -30.46
CA PHE A 180 4.45 -9.86 -31.45
C PHE A 180 3.37 -9.74 -32.54
N ASP A 181 2.86 -10.85 -33.07
CA ASP A 181 1.78 -10.86 -34.04
C ASP A 181 0.49 -10.23 -33.47
N LEU A 182 0.10 -10.63 -32.25
CA LEU A 182 -1.07 -10.08 -31.56
C LEU A 182 -0.91 -8.59 -31.26
N PHE A 183 0.29 -8.13 -30.92
CA PHE A 183 0.57 -6.71 -30.65
C PHE A 183 0.35 -5.82 -31.87
N HIS A 184 0.51 -6.36 -33.08
CA HIS A 184 0.29 -5.64 -34.34
C HIS A 184 -1.07 -5.95 -34.97
N ASP A 185 -1.85 -6.88 -34.41
CA ASP A 185 -3.11 -7.33 -34.99
C ASP A 185 -4.26 -6.39 -34.68
N THR A 186 -4.73 -5.67 -35.68
CA THR A 186 -5.87 -4.75 -35.55
C THR A 186 -7.20 -5.44 -35.29
N ARG A 187 -7.32 -6.77 -35.58
CA ARG A 187 -8.54 -7.56 -35.35
C ARG A 187 -8.92 -7.67 -33.87
N LEU A 188 -7.99 -7.35 -32.94
CA LEU A 188 -8.27 -7.27 -31.51
C LEU A 188 -9.04 -6.01 -31.11
N SER A 189 -9.15 -5.05 -32.01
CA SER A 189 -9.89 -3.81 -31.79
C SER A 189 -11.30 -3.91 -32.40
N VAL A 190 -12.27 -3.21 -31.84
CA VAL A 190 -13.62 -3.08 -32.42
C VAL A 190 -13.49 -2.37 -33.77
N ASP A 191 -14.06 -2.96 -34.82
CA ASP A 191 -14.02 -2.45 -36.20
C ASP A 191 -12.61 -2.36 -36.83
N ASN A 192 -11.60 -2.99 -36.21
CA ASN A 192 -10.22 -3.09 -36.69
C ASN A 192 -9.46 -1.77 -36.99
N PRO A 193 -9.66 -0.65 -36.26
CA PRO A 193 -8.99 0.60 -36.61
C PRO A 193 -7.59 0.71 -36.00
N VAL A 194 -7.32 0.07 -34.86
CA VAL A 194 -6.06 0.20 -34.09
C VAL A 194 -5.55 -1.15 -33.62
N SER A 195 -4.25 -1.24 -33.41
CA SER A 195 -3.58 -2.32 -32.70
C SER A 195 -2.88 -1.78 -31.45
N CYS A 196 -2.28 -2.62 -30.63
CA CYS A 196 -1.43 -2.16 -29.52
C CYS A 196 -0.28 -1.30 -30.05
N ALA A 197 0.35 -1.69 -31.16
CA ALA A 197 1.43 -0.95 -31.80
C ALA A 197 1.03 0.44 -32.30
N SER A 198 -0.26 0.74 -32.48
CA SER A 198 -0.72 2.08 -32.90
C SER A 198 -0.43 3.16 -31.84
N CYS A 199 -0.46 2.80 -30.55
CA CYS A 199 -0.16 3.71 -29.44
C CYS A 199 1.18 3.39 -28.76
N HIS A 200 1.72 2.20 -28.99
CA HIS A 200 2.96 1.71 -28.40
C HIS A 200 3.98 1.33 -29.47
N ASP A 201 4.25 2.29 -30.38
CA ASP A 201 5.18 2.06 -31.51
C ASP A 201 6.60 1.75 -31.01
N LEU A 202 7.07 0.55 -31.33
CA LEU A 202 8.42 0.09 -30.93
C LEU A 202 9.54 0.92 -31.57
N ALA A 203 9.30 1.56 -32.70
CA ALA A 203 10.26 2.45 -33.34
C ALA A 203 10.44 3.79 -32.60
N THR A 204 9.47 4.17 -31.80
CA THR A 204 9.47 5.41 -31.01
C THR A 204 9.54 5.16 -29.51
N ALA A 205 10.32 4.15 -29.09
CA ALA A 205 10.50 3.74 -27.70
C ALA A 205 9.23 3.20 -27.03
N GLY A 206 8.31 2.62 -27.80
CA GLY A 206 7.08 2.01 -27.29
C GLY A 206 6.01 3.01 -26.87
N VAL A 207 6.01 4.21 -27.47
CA VAL A 207 5.05 5.30 -27.23
C VAL A 207 4.61 5.93 -28.55
N ASP A 208 3.50 6.65 -28.56
CA ASP A 208 3.00 7.38 -29.75
C ASP A 208 3.42 8.86 -29.81
N ASN A 209 4.12 9.34 -28.80
CA ASN A 209 4.55 10.74 -28.65
C ASN A 209 3.38 11.75 -28.58
N HIS A 210 2.18 11.33 -28.28
CA HIS A 210 1.03 12.18 -28.05
C HIS A 210 0.81 12.42 -26.55
N GLN A 211 0.25 13.58 -26.19
CA GLN A 211 -0.15 13.83 -24.81
C GLN A 211 -1.26 12.86 -24.38
N TYR A 212 -2.17 12.55 -25.31
CA TYR A 212 -3.22 11.56 -25.15
C TYR A 212 -3.34 10.77 -26.45
N SER A 213 -3.37 9.45 -26.33
CA SER A 213 -3.54 8.57 -27.48
C SER A 213 -4.96 8.60 -28.01
N HIS A 214 -5.12 8.36 -29.31
CA HIS A 214 -6.40 8.25 -29.98
C HIS A 214 -6.75 6.77 -30.23
N GLY A 215 -7.89 6.34 -29.72
CA GLY A 215 -8.37 4.96 -29.83
C GLY A 215 -9.47 4.81 -30.89
N VAL A 216 -10.32 3.79 -30.70
CA VAL A 216 -11.46 3.49 -31.54
C VAL A 216 -12.41 4.70 -31.63
N ASN A 217 -12.94 4.99 -32.82
CA ASN A 217 -13.80 6.15 -33.09
C ASN A 217 -13.15 7.50 -32.76
N ASP A 218 -11.84 7.58 -32.83
CA ASP A 218 -11.07 8.78 -32.49
C ASP A 218 -11.28 9.23 -31.02
N LEU A 219 -11.67 8.33 -30.15
CA LEU A 219 -11.82 8.62 -28.73
C LEU A 219 -10.45 8.87 -28.09
N MET A 220 -10.31 10.03 -27.49
CA MET A 220 -9.07 10.43 -26.83
C MET A 220 -8.94 9.80 -25.45
N GLY A 221 -7.79 9.20 -25.15
CA GLY A 221 -7.46 8.67 -23.84
C GLY A 221 -7.34 9.73 -22.76
N GLY A 222 -7.36 9.33 -21.50
CA GLY A 222 -7.20 10.23 -20.35
C GLY A 222 -5.75 10.48 -19.93
N VAL A 223 -4.80 9.68 -20.43
CA VAL A 223 -3.37 9.72 -20.13
C VAL A 223 -2.56 9.42 -21.38
N ASN A 224 -1.26 9.73 -21.37
CA ASN A 224 -0.34 9.34 -22.44
C ASN A 224 -0.09 7.84 -22.44
N ALA A 225 0.31 7.27 -23.59
CA ALA A 225 0.77 5.89 -23.69
C ALA A 225 2.13 5.75 -22.99
N PRO A 226 2.25 4.96 -21.92
CA PRO A 226 3.55 4.65 -21.32
C PRO A 226 4.34 3.73 -22.25
N THR A 227 5.68 3.73 -22.13
CA THR A 227 6.49 2.78 -22.87
C THR A 227 6.14 1.33 -22.50
N VAL A 228 6.12 0.46 -23.50
CA VAL A 228 6.00 -1.00 -23.30
C VAL A 228 7.35 -1.70 -23.10
N PHE A 229 8.46 -0.98 -23.26
CA PHE A 229 9.78 -1.55 -23.01
C PHE A 229 9.96 -1.87 -21.54
N ASN A 230 10.44 -3.06 -21.26
CA ASN A 230 10.61 -3.60 -19.91
C ASN A 230 9.29 -3.72 -19.10
N ALA A 231 8.13 -3.69 -19.74
CA ALA A 231 6.83 -3.82 -19.06
C ALA A 231 6.69 -5.12 -18.26
N VAL A 232 7.45 -6.17 -18.57
CA VAL A 232 7.52 -7.41 -17.82
C VAL A 232 7.97 -7.24 -16.37
N TYR A 233 8.68 -6.15 -16.05
CA TYR A 233 9.12 -5.82 -14.70
C TYR A 233 8.11 -4.96 -13.93
N ASN A 234 7.02 -4.53 -14.56
CA ASN A 234 5.99 -3.79 -13.85
C ASN A 234 5.24 -4.73 -12.90
N PHE A 235 5.06 -4.33 -11.65
CA PHE A 235 4.28 -5.08 -10.66
C PHE A 235 2.81 -5.17 -11.04
N VAL A 236 2.31 -4.12 -11.66
CA VAL A 236 0.93 -3.97 -12.15
C VAL A 236 0.98 -3.34 -13.53
N GLN A 237 -0.05 -3.58 -14.32
CA GLN A 237 -0.21 -2.93 -15.61
C GLN A 237 -1.20 -1.76 -15.47
N PHE A 238 -1.23 -0.88 -16.46
CA PHE A 238 -1.99 0.36 -16.47
C PHE A 238 -1.54 1.38 -15.38
N TRP A 239 -2.11 2.59 -15.44
CA TRP A 239 -1.76 3.68 -14.53
C TRP A 239 -2.37 3.52 -13.13
N ASP A 240 -3.43 2.76 -13.03
CA ASP A 240 -4.20 2.51 -11.80
C ASP A 240 -4.09 1.07 -11.26
N GLY A 241 -3.33 0.21 -11.95
CA GLY A 241 -3.15 -1.19 -11.57
C GLY A 241 -4.29 -2.07 -12.01
#